data_fcb673c0e989e01c58281124d4306aaa
#
_entry.id   fcb673c0e989e01c58281124d4306aaa
#
_cell.length_a   1.000
_cell.length_b   1.000
_cell.length_c   1.000
_cell.angle_alpha   90.00
_cell.angle_beta   90.00
_cell.angle_gamma   90.00
#
_symmetry.space_group_name_H-M   'P 1'
#
loop_
_entity.id
_entity.type
_entity.pdbx_description
1 polymer ?
#
loop_
_entity_poly.entity_id
_entity_poly.type
_entity_poly.pdbx_seq_one_letter_code
_entity_poly.pdbx_strand_id
1 'polypeptide(L)'
;VLDTASAAVRASVSMPGYDPDNLAASLDAPDSPFLNRVLECYTVGSVFKPVLAAAALEQGTFPEYECTGAAVIDGQIFRCAGGVPHGQIGLEEALEKSCNGYFVRLGQQLGAENLLQAAQRFGFGQEISLVGNLHAASGNLPDAAELARSGQLANFSFGQGSLLASPVQIAA
;
A
#
# COMPACT_ATOMS: atom_id res chain seq x y z
N VAL A 1 2.52 -16.01 4.99
CA VAL A 1 2.99 -16.70 3.77
C VAL A 1 1.81 -17.39 3.12
N LEU A 2 1.57 -17.09 1.85
CA LEU A 2 0.56 -17.73 1.04
C LEU A 2 1.22 -18.62 -0.01
N ASP A 3 0.51 -19.70 -0.37
CA ASP A 3 0.85 -20.54 -1.51
C ASP A 3 0.41 -19.83 -2.80
N THR A 4 1.30 -19.62 -3.74
CA THR A 4 1.03 -18.83 -4.95
C THR A 4 0.06 -19.49 -5.94
N ALA A 5 -0.11 -20.81 -5.88
CA ALA A 5 -1.01 -21.53 -6.78
C ALA A 5 -2.43 -21.67 -6.23
N SER A 6 -2.58 -21.76 -4.91
CA SER A 6 -3.87 -22.05 -4.27
C SER A 6 -4.37 -20.92 -3.36
N ALA A 7 -3.56 -19.87 -3.13
CA ALA A 7 -3.76 -18.84 -2.14
C ALA A 7 -3.92 -19.36 -0.68
N ALA A 8 -3.60 -20.64 -0.44
CA ALA A 8 -3.70 -21.24 0.88
C ALA A 8 -2.70 -20.60 1.85
N VAL A 9 -3.14 -20.28 3.07
CA VAL A 9 -2.27 -19.79 4.13
C VAL A 9 -1.36 -20.89 4.61
N ARG A 10 -0.05 -20.79 4.37
CA ARG A 10 0.97 -21.76 4.80
C ARG A 10 1.59 -21.39 6.15
N ALA A 11 1.67 -20.09 6.46
CA ALA A 11 2.11 -19.60 7.76
C ALA A 11 1.49 -18.23 8.03
N SER A 12 1.07 -18.02 9.28
CA SER A 12 0.59 -16.74 9.79
C SER A 12 1.20 -16.54 11.17
N VAL A 13 2.00 -15.48 11.34
CA VAL A 13 2.71 -15.18 12.59
C VAL A 13 2.44 -13.74 12.97
N SER A 14 2.03 -13.54 14.22
CA SER A 14 1.87 -12.22 14.84
C SER A 14 2.73 -12.16 16.09
N MET A 15 3.52 -11.11 16.24
CA MET A 15 4.38 -10.89 17.40
C MET A 15 4.12 -9.52 18.02
N PRO A 16 4.32 -9.37 19.34
CA PRO A 16 4.69 -10.42 20.30
C PRO A 16 3.56 -11.45 20.46
N GLY A 17 3.92 -12.65 20.88
CA GLY A 17 2.96 -13.68 21.28
C GLY A 17 2.58 -13.54 22.76
N TYR A 18 1.68 -14.38 23.21
CA TYR A 18 1.27 -14.50 24.60
C TYR A 18 1.41 -15.93 25.10
N ASP A 19 1.47 -16.09 26.41
CA ASP A 19 1.45 -17.40 27.06
C ASP A 19 -0.01 -17.87 27.21
N PRO A 20 -0.41 -18.97 26.54
CA PRO A 20 -1.77 -19.48 26.63
C PRO A 20 -2.15 -19.98 28.03
N ASP A 21 -1.16 -20.37 28.84
CA ASP A 21 -1.38 -20.84 30.20
C ASP A 21 -1.45 -19.69 31.22
N ASN A 22 -1.06 -18.46 30.83
CA ASN A 22 -1.11 -17.27 31.67
C ASN A 22 -1.61 -16.02 30.91
N LEU A 23 -2.84 -16.07 30.44
CA LEU A 23 -3.46 -14.98 29.66
C LEU A 23 -3.52 -13.65 30.45
N ALA A 24 -3.75 -13.75 31.77
CA ALA A 24 -3.89 -12.57 32.63
C ALA A 24 -2.64 -11.66 32.59
N ALA A 25 -1.45 -12.23 32.49
CA ALA A 25 -0.21 -11.46 32.39
C ALA A 25 -0.09 -10.64 31.10
N SER A 26 -0.88 -10.97 30.08
CA SER A 26 -0.84 -10.32 28.76
C SER A 26 -2.00 -9.35 28.51
N LEU A 27 -3.01 -9.28 29.44
CA LEU A 27 -4.21 -8.45 29.23
C LEU A 27 -3.89 -6.95 29.08
N ASP A 28 -2.99 -6.45 29.93
CA ASP A 28 -2.60 -5.03 29.96
C ASP A 28 -1.20 -4.79 29.35
N ALA A 29 -0.68 -5.78 28.63
CA ALA A 29 0.64 -5.64 28.00
C ALA A 29 0.63 -4.55 26.93
N PRO A 30 1.60 -3.59 26.93
CA PRO A 30 1.59 -2.41 26.08
C PRO A 30 1.66 -2.77 24.58
N ASP A 31 2.23 -3.95 24.26
CA ASP A 31 2.42 -4.40 22.88
C ASP A 31 1.22 -5.17 22.31
N SER A 32 0.08 -5.23 23.04
CA SER A 32 -1.16 -5.86 22.58
C SER A 32 -0.93 -7.25 21.96
N PRO A 33 -0.44 -8.25 22.76
CA PRO A 33 -0.04 -9.56 22.23
C PRO A 33 -1.22 -10.40 21.71
N PHE A 34 -2.46 -10.08 22.08
CA PHE A 34 -3.66 -10.73 21.54
C PHE A 34 -4.07 -10.22 20.16
N LEU A 35 -3.49 -9.11 19.70
CA LEU A 35 -3.82 -8.55 18.39
C LEU A 35 -3.20 -9.41 17.29
N ASN A 36 -4.03 -9.95 16.39
CA ASN A 36 -3.54 -10.62 15.19
C ASN A 36 -3.20 -9.60 14.11
N ARG A 37 -1.97 -9.13 14.10
CA ARG A 37 -1.49 -8.08 13.19
C ARG A 37 -1.57 -8.44 11.71
N VAL A 38 -1.69 -9.72 11.37
CA VAL A 38 -1.84 -10.17 9.98
C VAL A 38 -3.21 -9.77 9.42
N LEU A 39 -4.21 -9.63 10.30
CA LEU A 39 -5.60 -9.34 9.95
C LEU A 39 -5.98 -7.85 10.11
N GLU A 40 -5.15 -7.08 10.81
CA GLU A 40 -5.35 -5.65 11.05
C GLU A 40 -4.84 -4.80 9.88
N CYS A 41 -5.36 -3.58 9.76
CA CYS A 41 -5.02 -2.68 8.67
C CYS A 41 -3.91 -1.70 9.02
N TYR A 42 -3.02 -1.51 8.07
CA TYR A 42 -1.88 -0.60 8.15
C TYR A 42 -1.75 0.21 6.86
N THR A 43 -1.02 1.32 6.92
CA THR A 43 -0.62 2.08 5.74
C THR A 43 0.20 1.20 4.81
N VAL A 44 -0.20 1.12 3.55
CA VAL A 44 0.37 0.20 2.56
C VAL A 44 1.81 0.57 2.19
N GLY A 45 2.07 1.85 1.96
CA GLY A 45 3.39 2.32 1.56
C GLY A 45 3.81 1.86 0.17
N SER A 46 5.12 1.76 -0.03
CA SER A 46 5.72 1.52 -1.35
C SER A 46 5.37 0.17 -1.99
N VAL A 47 4.82 -0.78 -1.24
CA VAL A 47 4.31 -2.03 -1.82
C VAL A 47 3.06 -1.83 -2.69
N PHE A 48 2.47 -0.64 -2.67
CA PHE A 48 1.39 -0.24 -3.58
C PHE A 48 1.88 0.15 -4.98
N LYS A 49 3.14 0.52 -5.15
CA LYS A 49 3.70 0.99 -6.44
C LYS A 49 3.57 -0.02 -7.59
N PRO A 50 3.67 -1.34 -7.39
CA PRO A 50 3.37 -2.32 -8.44
C PRO A 50 1.96 -2.19 -9.02
N VAL A 51 0.96 -1.79 -8.21
CA VAL A 51 -0.42 -1.54 -8.68
C VAL A 51 -0.45 -0.38 -9.70
N LEU A 52 0.26 0.72 -9.39
CA LEU A 52 0.38 1.83 -10.32
C LEU A 52 1.19 1.45 -11.57
N ALA A 53 2.23 0.66 -11.40
CA ALA A 53 3.02 0.17 -12.52
C ALA A 53 2.17 -0.70 -13.47
N ALA A 54 1.32 -1.57 -12.93
CA ALA A 54 0.38 -2.35 -13.72
C ALA A 54 -0.63 -1.46 -14.46
N ALA A 55 -1.21 -0.46 -13.79
CA ALA A 55 -2.11 0.51 -14.42
C ALA A 55 -1.42 1.31 -15.54
N ALA A 56 -0.15 1.69 -15.33
CA ALA A 56 0.66 2.38 -16.34
C ALA A 56 0.89 1.53 -17.59
N LEU A 57 1.24 0.25 -17.39
CA LEU A 57 1.44 -0.70 -18.49
C LEU A 57 0.16 -0.94 -19.29
N GLU A 58 -0.98 -1.08 -18.62
CA GLU A 58 -2.28 -1.27 -19.28
C GLU A 58 -2.70 -0.05 -20.12
N GLN A 59 -2.38 1.16 -19.66
CA GLN A 59 -2.77 2.40 -20.33
C GLN A 59 -1.69 2.97 -21.25
N GLY A 60 -0.50 2.37 -21.30
CA GLY A 60 0.63 2.90 -22.06
C GLY A 60 1.09 4.27 -21.55
N THR A 61 1.01 4.53 -20.24
CA THR A 61 1.31 5.84 -19.64
C THR A 61 2.66 5.78 -18.92
N PHE A 62 3.67 6.44 -19.49
CA PHE A 62 5.05 6.43 -18.98
C PHE A 62 5.58 7.86 -18.95
N PRO A 63 5.50 8.58 -17.81
CA PRO A 63 6.05 9.93 -17.72
C PRO A 63 7.58 9.93 -17.88
N GLU A 64 8.10 10.91 -18.59
CA GLU A 64 9.49 11.31 -18.42
C GLU A 64 9.62 12.07 -17.10
N TYR A 65 10.58 11.70 -16.27
CA TYR A 65 10.72 12.29 -14.94
C TYR A 65 12.18 12.42 -14.53
N GLU A 66 12.58 13.65 -14.19
CA GLU A 66 13.85 13.93 -13.52
C GLU A 66 13.61 14.03 -12.01
N CYS A 67 14.09 13.05 -11.27
CA CYS A 67 13.96 13.00 -9.82
C CYS A 67 15.06 13.80 -9.13
N THR A 68 14.69 14.91 -8.52
CA THR A 68 15.57 15.75 -7.70
C THR A 68 15.55 15.39 -6.20
N GLY A 69 14.97 14.24 -5.84
CA GLY A 69 14.82 13.78 -4.46
C GLY A 69 13.48 14.16 -3.81
N ALA A 70 12.67 15.00 -4.47
CA ALA A 70 11.33 15.37 -4.02
C ALA A 70 10.45 15.80 -5.21
N ALA A 71 9.14 15.66 -5.05
CA ALA A 71 8.12 16.29 -5.90
C ALA A 71 7.36 17.34 -5.10
N VAL A 72 6.93 18.42 -5.74
CA VAL A 72 6.10 19.46 -5.12
C VAL A 72 4.76 19.50 -5.83
N ILE A 73 3.68 19.31 -5.11
CA ILE A 73 2.31 19.34 -5.61
C ILE A 73 1.51 20.28 -4.72
N ASP A 74 1.00 21.37 -5.30
CA ASP A 74 0.23 22.40 -4.59
C ASP A 74 0.89 22.90 -3.28
N GLY A 75 2.22 23.09 -3.33
CA GLY A 75 3.02 23.53 -2.18
C GLY A 75 3.36 22.44 -1.17
N GLN A 76 2.84 21.22 -1.30
CA GLN A 76 3.23 20.07 -0.49
C GLN A 76 4.44 19.37 -1.07
N ILE A 77 5.36 18.94 -0.20
CA ILE A 77 6.62 18.31 -0.61
C ILE A 77 6.55 16.81 -0.32
N PHE A 78 6.70 16.00 -1.37
CA PHE A 78 6.73 14.54 -1.33
C PHE A 78 8.17 14.07 -1.57
N ARG A 79 8.88 13.64 -0.52
CA ARG A 79 10.29 13.27 -0.59
C ARG A 79 10.46 11.79 -0.91
N CYS A 80 11.47 11.48 -1.71
CA CYS A 80 12.04 10.13 -1.78
C CYS A 80 12.70 9.76 -0.46
N ALA A 81 12.94 8.48 -0.23
CA ALA A 81 13.63 8.02 0.97
C ALA A 81 14.99 8.72 1.12
N GLY A 82 15.23 9.32 2.28
CA GLY A 82 16.43 10.11 2.51
C GLY A 82 16.57 11.38 1.67
N GLY A 83 15.56 11.75 0.87
CA GLY A 83 15.66 12.90 -0.05
C GLY A 83 16.66 12.72 -1.18
N VAL A 84 17.04 11.48 -1.50
CA VAL A 84 18.06 11.16 -2.51
C VAL A 84 17.51 11.40 -3.91
N PRO A 85 18.17 12.22 -4.75
CA PRO A 85 17.81 12.37 -6.15
C PRO A 85 18.18 11.12 -6.95
N HIS A 86 17.31 10.73 -7.91
CA HIS A 86 17.54 9.57 -8.76
C HIS A 86 17.89 9.95 -10.22
N GLY A 87 17.83 11.25 -10.56
CA GLY A 87 18.07 11.75 -11.92
C GLY A 87 16.95 11.40 -12.89
N GLN A 88 17.30 11.31 -14.17
CA GLN A 88 16.36 10.88 -15.22
C GLN A 88 16.07 9.39 -15.06
N ILE A 89 14.79 9.07 -14.83
CA ILE A 89 14.35 7.68 -14.59
C ILE A 89 13.05 7.37 -15.32
N GLY A 90 12.92 6.12 -15.77
CA GLY A 90 11.70 5.52 -16.29
C GLY A 90 10.98 4.67 -15.24
N LEU A 91 9.93 3.97 -15.65
CA LEU A 91 9.08 3.14 -14.76
C LEU A 91 9.87 2.05 -14.03
N GLU A 92 10.72 1.31 -14.75
CA GLU A 92 11.51 0.20 -14.22
C GLU A 92 12.45 0.68 -13.11
N GLU A 93 13.28 1.68 -13.40
CA GLU A 93 14.20 2.26 -12.42
C GLU A 93 13.46 2.93 -11.25
N ALA A 94 12.31 3.57 -11.53
CA ALA A 94 11.50 4.18 -10.47
C ALA A 94 10.92 3.15 -9.51
N LEU A 95 10.57 1.96 -10.00
CA LEU A 95 10.11 0.85 -9.18
C LEU A 95 11.28 0.27 -8.37
N GLU A 96 12.43 0.00 -9.01
CA GLU A 96 13.64 -0.49 -8.37
C GLU A 96 14.11 0.42 -7.23
N LYS A 97 14.19 1.73 -7.50
CA LYS A 97 14.64 2.75 -6.53
C LYS A 97 13.52 3.21 -5.59
N SER A 98 12.31 2.70 -5.78
CA SER A 98 11.12 3.13 -5.02
C SER A 98 10.90 4.64 -5.04
N CYS A 99 11.05 5.28 -6.21
CA CYS A 99 11.02 6.73 -6.37
C CYS A 99 9.62 7.31 -6.13
N ASN A 100 9.40 7.99 -5.02
CA ASN A 100 8.10 8.60 -4.71
C ASN A 100 7.73 9.68 -5.75
N GLY A 101 8.69 10.51 -6.15
CA GLY A 101 8.43 11.58 -7.12
C GLY A 101 7.91 11.08 -8.48
N TYR A 102 8.50 10.01 -9.01
CA TYR A 102 8.01 9.37 -10.24
C TYR A 102 6.57 8.88 -10.09
N PHE A 103 6.28 8.14 -9.00
CA PHE A 103 4.94 7.59 -8.78
C PHE A 103 3.89 8.66 -8.50
N VAL A 104 4.24 9.76 -7.85
CA VAL A 104 3.37 10.93 -7.73
C VAL A 104 3.04 11.50 -9.12
N ARG A 105 4.03 11.67 -9.99
CA ARG A 105 3.83 12.15 -11.36
C ARG A 105 2.98 11.18 -12.18
N LEU A 106 3.28 9.90 -12.10
CA LEU A 106 2.52 8.83 -12.75
C LEU A 106 1.05 8.84 -12.31
N GLY A 107 0.80 8.93 -11.00
CA GLY A 107 -0.56 8.97 -10.47
C GLY A 107 -1.36 10.18 -10.94
N GLN A 108 -0.71 11.35 -11.07
CA GLN A 108 -1.34 12.53 -11.66
C GLN A 108 -1.75 12.33 -13.12
N GLN A 109 -0.94 11.61 -13.91
CA GLN A 109 -1.24 11.33 -15.32
C GLN A 109 -2.33 10.26 -15.47
N LEU A 110 -2.29 9.22 -14.65
CA LEU A 110 -3.31 8.17 -14.66
C LEU A 110 -4.67 8.68 -14.17
N GLY A 111 -4.66 9.57 -13.19
CA GLY A 111 -5.85 10.12 -12.56
C GLY A 111 -6.51 9.19 -11.54
N ALA A 112 -7.35 9.76 -10.69
CA ALA A 112 -7.96 9.08 -9.54
C ALA A 112 -8.79 7.85 -9.93
N GLU A 113 -9.63 7.96 -10.96
CA GLU A 113 -10.54 6.89 -11.38
C GLU A 113 -9.77 5.63 -11.83
N ASN A 114 -8.74 5.80 -12.68
CA ASN A 114 -7.95 4.68 -13.17
C ASN A 114 -7.16 4.01 -12.05
N LEU A 115 -6.64 4.80 -11.10
CA LEU A 115 -5.93 4.27 -9.93
C LEU A 115 -6.85 3.51 -8.98
N LEU A 116 -8.07 4.02 -8.75
CA LEU A 116 -9.07 3.33 -7.94
C LEU A 116 -9.50 2.00 -8.57
N GLN A 117 -9.75 2.01 -9.88
CA GLN A 117 -10.07 0.78 -10.61
C GLN A 117 -8.93 -0.25 -10.55
N ALA A 118 -7.69 0.19 -10.70
CA ALA A 118 -6.54 -0.69 -10.56
C ALA A 118 -6.45 -1.26 -9.14
N ALA A 119 -6.55 -0.42 -8.10
CA ALA A 119 -6.52 -0.85 -6.71
C ALA A 119 -7.63 -1.89 -6.41
N GLN A 120 -8.86 -1.65 -6.88
CA GLN A 120 -9.98 -2.58 -6.71
C GLN A 120 -9.74 -3.93 -7.39
N ARG A 121 -9.14 -3.94 -8.58
CA ARG A 121 -8.78 -5.19 -9.29
C ARG A 121 -7.69 -5.98 -8.57
N PHE A 122 -6.81 -5.28 -7.84
CA PHE A 122 -5.83 -5.92 -6.94
C PHE A 122 -6.41 -6.24 -5.55
N GLY A 123 -7.74 -6.15 -5.36
CA GLY A 123 -8.43 -6.58 -4.15
C GLY A 123 -8.41 -5.56 -3.01
N PHE A 124 -7.90 -4.34 -3.19
CA PHE A 124 -7.95 -3.32 -2.16
C PHE A 124 -9.40 -2.89 -1.86
N GLY A 125 -9.70 -2.63 -0.58
CA GLY A 125 -11.04 -2.29 -0.12
C GLY A 125 -12.01 -3.47 -0.02
N GLN A 126 -11.54 -4.70 -0.24
CA GLN A 126 -12.35 -5.92 -0.13
C GLN A 126 -11.99 -6.71 1.12
N GLU A 127 -13.00 -7.30 1.74
CA GLU A 127 -12.80 -8.22 2.86
C GLU A 127 -12.25 -9.55 2.37
N ILE A 128 -11.23 -10.06 3.05
CA ILE A 128 -10.71 -11.40 2.80
C ILE A 128 -11.23 -12.35 3.87
N SER A 129 -12.03 -13.32 3.45
CA SER A 129 -12.43 -14.45 4.29
C SER A 129 -11.36 -15.53 4.25
N LEU A 130 -10.88 -15.96 5.41
CA LEU A 130 -9.83 -16.98 5.54
C LEU A 130 -10.43 -18.37 5.78
N VAL A 131 -10.88 -18.63 7.02
CA VAL A 131 -11.49 -19.91 7.39
C VAL A 131 -12.59 -19.69 8.42
N GLY A 132 -13.73 -20.34 8.23
CA GLY A 132 -14.89 -20.16 9.11
C GLY A 132 -15.32 -18.69 9.16
N ASN A 133 -15.37 -18.12 10.35
CA ASN A 133 -15.73 -16.71 10.58
C ASN A 133 -14.49 -15.81 10.76
N LEU A 134 -13.32 -16.26 10.36
CA LEU A 134 -12.10 -15.47 10.44
C LEU A 134 -11.94 -14.62 9.18
N HIS A 135 -12.04 -13.32 9.34
CA HIS A 135 -11.93 -12.33 8.28
C HIS A 135 -10.77 -11.38 8.57
N ALA A 136 -10.08 -10.96 7.53
CA ALA A 136 -9.17 -9.82 7.62
C ALA A 136 -9.98 -8.52 7.45
N ALA A 137 -9.55 -7.47 8.11
CA ALA A 137 -10.14 -6.16 7.91
C ALA A 137 -10.02 -5.75 6.43
N SER A 138 -11.09 -5.18 5.85
CA SER A 138 -11.15 -4.77 4.44
C SER A 138 -10.21 -3.62 4.09
N GLY A 139 -9.68 -2.95 5.11
CA GLY A 139 -8.88 -1.76 4.93
C GLY A 139 -9.72 -0.52 4.63
N ASN A 140 -9.05 0.46 4.04
CA ASN A 140 -9.70 1.64 3.52
C ASN A 140 -9.19 1.94 2.12
N LEU A 141 -10.08 2.01 1.16
CA LEU A 141 -9.81 2.53 -0.17
C LEU A 141 -10.51 3.89 -0.28
N PRO A 142 -9.76 5.01 -0.47
CA PRO A 142 -10.36 6.33 -0.60
C PRO A 142 -11.33 6.39 -1.80
N ASP A 143 -12.26 7.31 -1.77
CA ASP A 143 -13.15 7.55 -2.90
C ASP A 143 -12.57 8.59 -3.90
N ALA A 144 -13.24 8.73 -5.06
CA ALA A 144 -12.80 9.65 -6.10
C ALA A 144 -12.88 11.12 -5.64
N ALA A 145 -13.81 11.47 -4.76
CA ALA A 145 -13.96 12.85 -4.25
C ALA A 145 -12.82 13.21 -3.31
N GLU A 146 -12.33 12.27 -2.50
CA GLU A 146 -11.13 12.44 -1.69
C GLU A 146 -9.90 12.62 -2.57
N LEU A 147 -9.73 11.78 -3.58
CA LEU A 147 -8.58 11.81 -4.50
C LEU A 147 -8.64 12.96 -5.52
N ALA A 148 -9.77 13.66 -5.66
CA ALA A 148 -9.84 14.90 -6.44
C ALA A 148 -8.92 16.00 -5.90
N ARG A 149 -8.51 15.91 -4.62
CA ARG A 149 -7.49 16.79 -4.04
C ARG A 149 -6.10 16.27 -4.41
N SER A 150 -5.34 17.08 -5.13
CA SER A 150 -4.04 16.69 -5.71
C SER A 150 -3.03 16.17 -4.68
N GLY A 151 -3.01 16.70 -3.45
CA GLY A 151 -2.18 16.19 -2.36
C GLY A 151 -2.61 14.79 -1.89
N GLN A 152 -3.90 14.46 -1.90
CA GLN A 152 -4.40 13.13 -1.58
C GLN A 152 -4.08 12.14 -2.68
N LEU A 153 -4.27 12.53 -3.94
CA LEU A 153 -3.86 11.70 -5.07
C LEU A 153 -2.35 11.42 -5.05
N ALA A 154 -1.54 12.43 -4.73
CA ALA A 154 -0.10 12.27 -4.60
C ALA A 154 0.27 11.26 -3.50
N ASN A 155 -0.34 11.36 -2.31
CA ASN A 155 -0.15 10.38 -1.23
C ASN A 155 -0.57 8.97 -1.66
N PHE A 156 -1.76 8.85 -2.24
CA PHE A 156 -2.28 7.56 -2.72
C PHE A 156 -1.34 6.90 -3.73
N SER A 157 -0.70 7.69 -4.59
CA SER A 157 0.19 7.21 -5.66
C SER A 157 1.44 6.45 -5.16
N PHE A 158 1.77 6.53 -3.89
CA PHE A 158 2.84 5.71 -3.29
C PHE A 158 2.40 5.00 -2.00
N GLY A 159 1.09 4.74 -1.88
CA GLY A 159 0.52 3.91 -0.83
C GLY A 159 0.39 4.60 0.53
N GLN A 160 0.26 5.92 0.54
CA GLN A 160 0.10 6.73 1.75
C GLN A 160 -1.30 7.38 1.81
N GLY A 161 -1.51 8.25 2.78
CA GLY A 161 -2.79 8.90 3.02
C GLY A 161 -3.77 7.97 3.72
N SER A 162 -5.01 7.92 3.25
CA SER A 162 -6.09 7.10 3.84
C SER A 162 -6.11 5.65 3.35
N LEU A 163 -5.21 5.27 2.42
CA LEU A 163 -5.12 3.88 1.95
C LEU A 163 -4.62 2.96 3.06
N LEU A 164 -5.45 2.01 3.45
CA LEU A 164 -5.13 0.98 4.45
C LEU A 164 -5.42 -0.41 3.91
N ALA A 165 -4.57 -1.36 4.24
CA ALA A 165 -4.78 -2.77 3.94
C ALA A 165 -4.16 -3.67 5.01
N SER A 166 -4.66 -4.90 5.12
CA SER A 166 -4.07 -5.89 6.02
C SER A 166 -2.87 -6.59 5.35
N PRO A 167 -1.90 -7.09 6.15
CA PRO A 167 -0.78 -7.86 5.61
C PRO A 167 -1.21 -9.08 4.79
N VAL A 168 -2.31 -9.74 5.15
CA VAL A 168 -2.81 -10.86 4.35
C VAL A 168 -3.38 -10.39 3.01
N GLN A 169 -4.00 -9.22 2.96
CA GLN A 169 -4.50 -8.62 1.71
C GLN A 169 -3.35 -8.24 0.77
N ILE A 170 -2.25 -7.72 1.31
CA ILE A 170 -1.04 -7.40 0.52
C ILE A 170 -0.37 -8.68 0.00
N ALA A 171 -0.49 -9.79 0.72
CA ALA A 171 0.13 -11.07 0.34
C ALA A 171 -0.71 -11.89 -0.66
N ALA A 172 -2.01 -11.60 -0.79
CA ALA A 172 -2.94 -12.29 -1.69
C ALA A 172 -2.88 -11.75 -3.11
#